data_e4d130beb2dd88c1ad8137188cd14967
#
_entry.id   e4d130beb2dd88c1ad8137188cd14967
#
_cell.length_a   1.000
_cell.length_b   1.000
_cell.length_c   1.000
_cell.angle_alpha   90.00
_cell.angle_beta   90.00
_cell.angle_gamma   90.00
#
_symmetry.space_group_name_H-M   'P 1'
#
loop_
_entity.id
_entity.type
_entity.pdbx_description
1 polymer ?
#
loop_
_entity_poly.entity_id
_entity_poly.type
_entity_poly.pdbx_seq_one_letter_code
_entity_poly.pdbx_strand_id
1 'polypeptide(L)'
;VARPSGIVVAAALGLLVVTLPPASAADRPSILWLVAEDTSATSLPTYGDALAKTPTLDALGARSVIFERCFAEPVCAPSRFTLITGIHAVSCGPAHHMRAQGRITREIVPFPALLRAAGYYTTNNAKTDYNAPLDTKTAWDASGRKAHWRDRPDPAQPFFAVFNHEVSHESCLFPRDDEPLPFPAADPAAVRVPPYQPDTPEIRADWARHADRLGLLDRQVAARLAELEADGRAADTIVFFYADNGGVTPRSKRFLQASGTRVPLFVHFPEKWRHLAPADPGTRLADPVGFADFAATVLALAGAERPPAMQGRPFAGPDRRPRDHVYCTRDRMDERYDMMRSVIDRRWLYIRNFRPDLPAVQPLAYMFRGRGYQSWAALAAAGRLTAAEARGFGPKAPEELYDLEADPDNVVNLATDAAHHGALERLRGRLVDTAAGYFDNGFLPEGSPLEGYAESRTGDRYPVRRVVEVAVVAATGDAANLPRLVELLADSCEPVRWWAAQGCTVVARGHAAAAPRPIDAAVPALERLLADESPAVRIAAAEALAAGGRPERALATLERIVQDDALWPKLQALNVVDRIGRGALPLLPALRALRADSAAGAAARADRYPLDLLDHIVSRLARPGPD
;
A
#
# COMPACT_ATOMS: atom_id res chain seq x y z
N VAL A 1 -25.32 -78.33 26.33
CA VAL A 1 -25.45 -76.89 26.50
C VAL A 1 -24.96 -76.25 25.22
N ALA A 2 -25.91 -75.86 24.34
CA ALA A 2 -25.63 -75.25 23.03
C ALA A 2 -25.47 -73.68 23.18
N ARG A 3 -24.47 -73.12 22.53
CA ARG A 3 -24.32 -71.64 22.34
C ARG A 3 -24.98 -71.25 21.02
N PRO A 4 -25.73 -70.13 20.94
CA PRO A 4 -26.24 -69.64 19.67
C PRO A 4 -25.20 -68.79 18.98
N SER A 5 -25.02 -69.04 17.67
CA SER A 5 -24.20 -68.22 16.74
C SER A 5 -24.94 -66.94 16.36
N GLY A 6 -24.37 -65.79 16.73
CA GLY A 6 -24.88 -64.48 16.28
C GLY A 6 -24.37 -64.17 14.88
N ILE A 7 -25.28 -63.91 13.96
CA ILE A 7 -24.99 -63.36 12.61
C ILE A 7 -24.84 -61.85 12.74
N VAL A 8 -23.63 -61.31 12.42
CA VAL A 8 -23.40 -59.90 12.28
C VAL A 8 -23.68 -59.52 10.83
N VAL A 9 -24.76 -58.81 10.60
CA VAL A 9 -25.06 -58.16 9.30
C VAL A 9 -24.32 -56.82 9.25
N ALA A 10 -23.24 -56.73 8.48
CA ALA A 10 -22.55 -55.50 8.19
C ALA A 10 -23.32 -54.74 7.08
N ALA A 11 -24.00 -53.65 7.45
CA ALA A 11 -24.60 -52.71 6.49
C ALA A 11 -23.50 -51.82 5.91
N ALA A 12 -23.10 -52.05 4.65
CA ALA A 12 -22.24 -51.16 3.89
C ALA A 12 -23.06 -49.94 3.42
N LEU A 13 -22.88 -48.80 4.07
CA LEU A 13 -23.35 -47.50 3.54
C LEU A 13 -22.42 -47.10 2.39
N GLY A 14 -22.83 -47.29 1.15
CA GLY A 14 -22.18 -46.75 -0.03
C GLY A 14 -22.41 -45.24 -0.08
N LEU A 15 -21.38 -44.43 0.19
CA LEU A 15 -21.39 -43.02 -0.14
C LEU A 15 -21.39 -42.89 -1.67
N LEU A 16 -22.53 -42.47 -2.23
CA LEU A 16 -22.63 -42.09 -3.64
C LEU A 16 -21.97 -40.71 -3.76
N VAL A 17 -20.68 -40.66 -4.11
CA VAL A 17 -20.02 -39.43 -4.51
C VAL A 17 -20.56 -39.07 -5.90
N VAL A 18 -21.55 -38.19 -5.96
CA VAL A 18 -22.00 -37.59 -7.21
C VAL A 18 -20.91 -36.62 -7.66
N THR A 19 -20.00 -37.08 -8.49
CA THR A 19 -19.10 -36.20 -9.22
C THR A 19 -19.92 -35.46 -10.27
N LEU A 20 -20.29 -34.21 -10.00
CA LEU A 20 -20.82 -33.32 -11.02
C LEU A 20 -19.74 -33.20 -12.12
N PRO A 21 -20.10 -33.34 -13.41
CA PRO A 21 -19.15 -33.09 -14.50
C PRO A 21 -18.61 -31.68 -14.38
N PRO A 22 -17.34 -31.42 -14.72
CA PRO A 22 -16.82 -30.08 -14.76
C PRO A 22 -17.68 -29.25 -15.72
N ALA A 23 -18.11 -28.05 -15.28
CA ALA A 23 -18.91 -27.16 -16.09
C ALA A 23 -18.24 -26.95 -17.45
N SER A 24 -19.02 -27.03 -18.52
CA SER A 24 -18.54 -26.80 -19.89
C SER A 24 -17.88 -25.42 -19.98
N ALA A 25 -16.87 -25.26 -20.82
CA ALA A 25 -16.23 -23.95 -21.06
C ALA A 25 -17.24 -22.86 -21.48
N ALA A 26 -18.34 -23.27 -22.13
CA ALA A 26 -19.45 -22.40 -22.53
C ALA A 26 -20.29 -21.85 -21.34
N ASP A 27 -20.17 -22.45 -20.15
CA ASP A 27 -20.93 -22.09 -18.95
C ASP A 27 -20.15 -21.23 -17.96
N ARG A 28 -19.06 -20.59 -18.38
CA ARG A 28 -18.23 -19.72 -17.55
C ARG A 28 -18.12 -18.31 -18.15
N PRO A 29 -18.18 -17.25 -17.32
CA PRO A 29 -18.05 -15.88 -17.83
C PRO A 29 -16.64 -15.62 -18.33
N SER A 30 -16.50 -14.87 -19.42
CA SER A 30 -15.27 -14.12 -19.66
C SER A 30 -15.20 -12.96 -18.67
N ILE A 31 -13.98 -12.51 -18.33
CA ILE A 31 -13.77 -11.44 -17.36
C ILE A 31 -12.80 -10.42 -17.96
N LEU A 32 -13.22 -9.15 -17.97
CA LEU A 32 -12.42 -8.01 -18.42
C LEU A 32 -12.14 -7.06 -17.26
N TRP A 33 -10.86 -6.79 -17.02
CA TRP A 33 -10.43 -5.75 -16.08
C TRP A 33 -9.94 -4.53 -16.86
N LEU A 34 -10.54 -3.38 -16.59
CA LEU A 34 -10.17 -2.05 -17.06
C LEU A 34 -9.59 -1.30 -15.87
N VAL A 35 -8.27 -1.15 -15.84
CA VAL A 35 -7.54 -0.65 -14.67
C VAL A 35 -7.04 0.75 -14.94
N ALA A 36 -7.49 1.72 -14.13
CA ALA A 36 -6.92 3.05 -14.07
C ALA A 36 -5.64 3.05 -13.20
N GLU A 37 -4.68 3.88 -13.55
CA GLU A 37 -3.55 4.17 -12.66
C GLU A 37 -3.91 5.33 -11.72
N ASP A 38 -3.46 5.26 -10.46
CA ASP A 38 -3.41 6.39 -9.53
C ASP A 38 -4.71 7.23 -9.50
N THR A 39 -5.87 6.61 -9.30
CA THR A 39 -7.17 7.32 -9.34
C THR A 39 -7.97 7.09 -8.08
N SER A 40 -8.24 8.15 -7.31
CA SER A 40 -9.18 8.09 -6.18
C SER A 40 -10.62 7.99 -6.68
N ALA A 41 -11.47 7.29 -5.92
CA ALA A 41 -12.90 7.25 -6.21
C ALA A 41 -13.50 8.67 -6.34
N THR A 42 -13.11 9.56 -5.43
CA THR A 42 -13.59 10.95 -5.38
C THR A 42 -13.15 11.82 -6.57
N SER A 43 -12.35 11.31 -7.50
CA SER A 43 -11.96 12.03 -8.72
C SER A 43 -12.87 11.72 -9.92
N LEU A 44 -13.90 10.89 -9.74
CA LEU A 44 -14.82 10.49 -10.81
C LEU A 44 -16.24 11.00 -10.57
N PRO A 45 -16.96 11.47 -11.62
CA PRO A 45 -18.37 11.88 -11.54
C PRO A 45 -19.29 10.79 -10.97
N THR A 46 -19.06 9.53 -11.29
CA THR A 46 -19.77 8.37 -10.71
C THR A 46 -19.73 8.38 -9.17
N TYR A 47 -18.71 9.00 -8.55
CA TYR A 47 -18.57 9.15 -7.09
C TYR A 47 -18.75 10.60 -6.60
N GLY A 48 -19.25 11.50 -7.46
CA GLY A 48 -19.66 12.85 -7.08
C GLY A 48 -18.73 13.99 -7.48
N ASP A 49 -17.58 13.74 -8.11
CA ASP A 49 -16.74 14.80 -8.69
C ASP A 49 -17.34 15.28 -10.03
N ALA A 50 -17.41 16.59 -10.23
CA ALA A 50 -17.94 17.17 -11.47
C ALA A 50 -16.86 17.72 -12.42
N LEU A 51 -15.59 17.70 -12.01
CA LEU A 51 -14.48 18.29 -12.77
C LEU A 51 -14.11 17.44 -13.98
N ALA A 52 -13.85 16.15 -13.76
CA ALA A 52 -13.52 15.22 -14.84
C ALA A 52 -14.74 14.96 -15.74
N LYS A 53 -14.50 14.72 -17.04
CA LYS A 53 -15.53 14.38 -18.03
C LYS A 53 -15.33 12.93 -18.47
N THR A 54 -16.12 12.03 -17.87
CA THR A 54 -15.99 10.58 -18.05
C THR A 54 -17.32 9.91 -18.44
N PRO A 55 -17.94 10.30 -19.57
CA PRO A 55 -19.29 9.84 -19.93
C PRO A 55 -19.37 8.33 -20.13
N THR A 56 -18.31 7.68 -20.61
CA THR A 56 -18.28 6.22 -20.79
C THR A 56 -18.26 5.50 -19.44
N LEU A 57 -17.43 5.98 -18.51
CA LEU A 57 -17.34 5.41 -17.16
C LEU A 57 -18.63 5.64 -16.38
N ASP A 58 -19.26 6.81 -16.54
CA ASP A 58 -20.55 7.12 -15.91
C ASP A 58 -21.67 6.21 -16.44
N ALA A 59 -21.73 5.99 -17.76
CA ALA A 59 -22.67 5.06 -18.36
C ALA A 59 -22.41 3.60 -17.96
N LEU A 60 -21.13 3.19 -17.83
CA LEU A 60 -20.77 1.87 -17.32
C LEU A 60 -21.18 1.73 -15.84
N GLY A 61 -20.89 2.73 -15.01
CA GLY A 61 -21.25 2.78 -13.60
C GLY A 61 -22.76 2.65 -13.37
N ALA A 62 -23.57 3.37 -14.18
CA ALA A 62 -25.03 3.36 -14.08
C ALA A 62 -25.66 1.96 -14.28
N ARG A 63 -25.00 1.08 -15.04
CA ARG A 63 -25.42 -0.31 -15.28
C ARG A 63 -24.60 -1.36 -14.52
N SER A 64 -23.82 -0.93 -13.55
CA SER A 64 -22.95 -1.79 -12.73
C SER A 64 -23.40 -1.81 -11.27
N VAL A 65 -22.90 -2.77 -10.50
CA VAL A 65 -22.88 -2.67 -9.03
C VAL A 65 -21.68 -1.81 -8.65
N ILE A 66 -21.92 -0.74 -7.87
CA ILE A 66 -20.91 0.22 -7.44
C ILE A 66 -20.52 -0.08 -5.99
N PHE A 67 -19.22 -0.21 -5.72
CA PHE A 67 -18.68 -0.42 -4.38
C PHE A 67 -18.18 0.91 -3.82
N GLU A 68 -18.85 1.43 -2.79
CA GLU A 68 -18.51 2.72 -2.16
C GLU A 68 -17.23 2.67 -1.32
N ARG A 69 -16.85 1.49 -0.89
CA ARG A 69 -15.77 1.26 0.09
C ARG A 69 -14.74 0.26 -0.43
N CYS A 70 -14.18 0.51 -1.61
CA CYS A 70 -13.05 -0.25 -2.13
C CYS A 70 -11.75 0.44 -1.76
N PHE A 71 -10.79 -0.31 -1.17
CA PHE A 71 -9.53 0.21 -0.70
C PHE A 71 -8.35 -0.62 -1.20
N ALA A 72 -7.31 0.10 -1.62
CA ALA A 72 -6.03 -0.43 -2.09
C ALA A 72 -4.89 -0.02 -1.15
N GLU A 73 -3.72 -0.63 -1.30
CA GLU A 73 -2.50 -0.04 -0.73
C GLU A 73 -2.23 1.31 -1.40
N PRO A 74 -1.60 2.28 -0.70
CA PRO A 74 -1.51 3.66 -1.20
C PRO A 74 -0.48 3.85 -2.32
N VAL A 75 0.03 2.77 -2.91
CA VAL A 75 1.02 2.81 -4.00
C VAL A 75 0.99 1.52 -4.83
N CYS A 76 1.37 1.61 -6.11
CA CYS A 76 1.18 0.56 -7.11
C CYS A 76 1.84 -0.79 -6.77
N ALA A 77 3.12 -0.86 -6.41
CA ALA A 77 3.83 -2.13 -6.30
C ALA A 77 3.27 -3.05 -5.18
N PRO A 78 3.10 -2.63 -3.91
CA PRO A 78 2.44 -3.44 -2.90
C PRO A 78 0.97 -3.76 -3.23
N SER A 79 0.27 -2.81 -3.84
CA SER A 79 -1.12 -2.97 -4.27
C SER A 79 -1.26 -4.07 -5.32
N ARG A 80 -0.42 -4.04 -6.36
CA ARG A 80 -0.42 -5.01 -7.45
C ARG A 80 0.07 -6.39 -7.02
N PHE A 81 0.98 -6.47 -6.02
CA PHE A 81 1.31 -7.75 -5.38
C PHE A 81 0.08 -8.37 -4.73
N THR A 82 -0.63 -7.60 -3.90
CA THR A 82 -1.83 -8.06 -3.20
C THR A 82 -2.92 -8.48 -4.19
N LEU A 83 -3.11 -7.68 -5.26
CA LEU A 83 -4.09 -7.93 -6.30
C LEU A 83 -3.84 -9.25 -7.03
N ILE A 84 -2.58 -9.51 -7.45
CA ILE A 84 -2.25 -10.65 -8.31
C ILE A 84 -2.13 -11.98 -7.55
N THR A 85 -1.85 -11.93 -6.24
CA THR A 85 -1.68 -13.12 -5.40
C THR A 85 -2.90 -13.43 -4.52
N GLY A 86 -3.74 -12.42 -4.22
CA GLY A 86 -4.78 -12.53 -3.21
C GLY A 86 -4.23 -12.62 -1.77
N ILE A 87 -2.96 -12.25 -1.56
CA ILE A 87 -2.26 -12.24 -0.28
C ILE A 87 -1.79 -10.82 0.02
N HIS A 88 -1.99 -10.35 1.25
CA HIS A 88 -1.52 -9.03 1.64
C HIS A 88 0.02 -8.93 1.54
N ALA A 89 0.52 -7.84 0.95
CA ALA A 89 1.95 -7.63 0.72
C ALA A 89 2.78 -7.74 2.02
N VAL A 90 2.22 -7.31 3.15
CA VAL A 90 2.85 -7.44 4.48
C VAL A 90 3.05 -8.88 4.94
N SER A 91 2.34 -9.84 4.36
CA SER A 91 2.53 -11.27 4.67
C SER A 91 3.75 -11.89 3.99
N CYS A 92 4.34 -11.19 3.02
CA CYS A 92 5.43 -11.64 2.15
C CYS A 92 6.54 -10.59 2.08
N GLY A 93 6.99 -10.06 3.23
CA GLY A 93 8.04 -9.05 3.23
C GLY A 93 9.24 -9.41 2.34
N PRO A 94 9.90 -8.44 1.77
CA PRO A 94 9.65 -7.00 1.80
C PRO A 94 8.65 -6.46 0.75
N ALA A 95 7.68 -7.28 0.25
CA ALA A 95 6.70 -6.87 -0.76
C ALA A 95 5.86 -5.62 -0.40
N HIS A 96 5.76 -5.29 0.90
CA HIS A 96 5.05 -4.11 1.40
C HIS A 96 5.82 -2.79 1.24
N HIS A 97 7.11 -2.86 0.97
CA HIS A 97 7.92 -1.69 0.61
C HIS A 97 7.84 -1.42 -0.88
N MET A 98 7.95 -0.14 -1.26
CA MET A 98 7.96 0.23 -2.68
C MET A 98 9.19 -0.35 -3.37
N ARG A 99 8.96 -1.15 -4.43
CA ARG A 99 9.99 -1.78 -5.27
C ARG A 99 11.05 -2.59 -4.49
N ALA A 100 10.58 -3.40 -3.55
CA ALA A 100 11.39 -4.37 -2.84
C ALA A 100 10.86 -5.78 -3.13
N GLN A 101 11.70 -6.68 -3.60
CA GLN A 101 11.29 -8.02 -4.05
C GLN A 101 10.83 -8.89 -2.88
N GLY A 102 9.51 -9.09 -2.75
CA GLY A 102 8.91 -9.94 -1.72
C GLY A 102 9.42 -11.37 -1.73
N ARG A 103 9.60 -11.96 -0.55
CA ARG A 103 9.99 -13.36 -0.40
C ARG A 103 8.74 -14.23 -0.31
N ILE A 104 8.52 -15.02 -1.34
CA ILE A 104 7.36 -15.89 -1.50
C ILE A 104 7.78 -17.35 -1.52
N THR A 105 6.85 -18.25 -1.19
CA THR A 105 7.02 -19.70 -1.39
C THR A 105 6.49 -20.09 -2.77
N ARG A 106 6.85 -21.29 -3.23
CA ARG A 106 6.40 -21.81 -4.54
C ARG A 106 4.88 -22.03 -4.64
N GLU A 107 4.20 -22.11 -3.50
CA GLU A 107 2.75 -22.27 -3.41
C GLU A 107 2.02 -20.95 -3.64
N ILE A 108 2.73 -19.81 -3.54
CA ILE A 108 2.19 -18.48 -3.83
C ILE A 108 2.37 -18.22 -5.32
N VAL A 109 1.31 -18.46 -6.06
CA VAL A 109 1.28 -18.27 -7.51
C VAL A 109 0.37 -17.10 -7.87
N PRO A 110 0.63 -16.39 -8.97
CA PRO A 110 -0.32 -15.40 -9.47
C PRO A 110 -1.63 -16.08 -9.87
N PHE A 111 -2.78 -15.53 -9.44
CA PHE A 111 -4.07 -16.18 -9.66
C PHE A 111 -4.44 -16.43 -11.14
N PRO A 112 -3.96 -15.65 -12.14
CA PRO A 112 -4.22 -15.98 -13.54
C PRO A 112 -3.65 -17.33 -13.97
N ALA A 113 -2.59 -17.84 -13.32
CA ALA A 113 -2.11 -19.20 -13.56
C ALA A 113 -3.17 -20.26 -13.18
N LEU A 114 -3.95 -19.99 -12.12
CA LEU A 114 -5.05 -20.87 -11.70
C LEU A 114 -6.23 -20.79 -12.69
N LEU A 115 -6.50 -19.63 -13.27
CA LEU A 115 -7.49 -19.48 -14.35
C LEU A 115 -7.07 -20.24 -15.61
N ARG A 116 -5.78 -20.18 -15.98
CA ARG A 116 -5.25 -20.98 -17.10
C ARG A 116 -5.45 -22.47 -16.86
N ALA A 117 -5.13 -22.95 -15.66
CA ALA A 117 -5.38 -24.34 -15.27
C ALA A 117 -6.88 -24.70 -15.31
N ALA A 118 -7.77 -23.72 -15.09
CA ALA A 118 -9.21 -23.86 -15.25
C ALA A 118 -9.71 -23.67 -16.69
N GLY A 119 -8.81 -23.51 -17.68
CA GLY A 119 -9.14 -23.45 -19.11
C GLY A 119 -9.40 -22.04 -19.66
N TYR A 120 -9.10 -20.98 -18.93
CA TYR A 120 -9.17 -19.60 -19.43
C TYR A 120 -7.95 -19.25 -20.28
N TYR A 121 -8.16 -18.41 -21.29
CA TYR A 121 -7.09 -17.67 -21.94
C TYR A 121 -6.82 -16.38 -21.17
N THR A 122 -5.58 -16.14 -20.75
CA THR A 122 -5.25 -15.02 -19.86
C THR A 122 -4.31 -14.00 -20.53
N THR A 123 -4.67 -12.70 -20.46
CA THR A 123 -3.85 -11.65 -21.06
C THR A 123 -3.67 -10.45 -20.14
N ASN A 124 -2.47 -9.83 -20.20
CA ASN A 124 -2.14 -8.61 -19.47
C ASN A 124 -1.54 -7.55 -20.41
N ASN A 125 -2.22 -6.43 -20.58
CA ASN A 125 -1.79 -5.28 -21.36
C ASN A 125 -1.64 -4.04 -20.45
N ALA A 126 -0.43 -3.63 -20.01
CA ALA A 126 0.84 -4.37 -20.07
C ALA A 126 1.57 -4.30 -18.73
N LYS A 127 1.07 -3.51 -17.76
CA LYS A 127 1.75 -3.25 -16.49
C LYS A 127 1.74 -4.48 -15.59
N THR A 128 2.89 -4.78 -15.00
CA THR A 128 3.06 -5.84 -14.00
C THR A 128 3.30 -5.26 -12.61
N ASP A 129 4.48 -4.76 -12.32
CA ASP A 129 4.89 -4.11 -11.04
C ASP A 129 4.52 -4.95 -9.79
N TYR A 130 4.62 -6.29 -9.90
CA TYR A 130 4.10 -7.22 -8.89
C TYR A 130 4.96 -7.36 -7.63
N ASN A 131 6.03 -6.64 -7.53
CA ASN A 131 6.90 -6.52 -6.35
C ASN A 131 7.38 -7.84 -5.71
N ALA A 132 7.47 -8.89 -6.50
CA ALA A 132 7.98 -10.21 -6.09
C ALA A 132 8.47 -10.98 -7.33
N PRO A 133 9.32 -12.01 -7.17
CA PRO A 133 9.81 -12.84 -8.25
C PRO A 133 8.75 -13.85 -8.71
N LEU A 134 7.56 -13.36 -9.11
CA LEU A 134 6.48 -14.17 -9.65
C LEU A 134 6.78 -14.59 -11.09
N ASP A 135 6.51 -15.86 -11.40
CA ASP A 135 6.61 -16.35 -12.78
C ASP A 135 5.43 -15.85 -13.62
N THR A 136 5.65 -14.74 -14.31
CA THR A 136 4.65 -14.14 -15.20
C THR A 136 4.38 -14.94 -16.45
N LYS A 137 5.28 -15.87 -16.86
CA LYS A 137 5.08 -16.74 -18.01
C LYS A 137 4.07 -17.84 -17.73
N THR A 138 3.99 -18.30 -16.48
CA THR A 138 2.93 -19.25 -16.09
C THR A 138 1.60 -18.53 -15.85
N ALA A 139 1.63 -17.24 -15.47
CA ALA A 139 0.43 -16.45 -15.20
C ALA A 139 -0.36 -16.09 -16.48
N TRP A 140 0.35 -15.75 -17.56
CA TRP A 140 -0.25 -15.15 -18.74
C TRP A 140 0.06 -15.93 -20.01
N ASP A 141 -0.97 -16.17 -20.85
CA ASP A 141 -0.78 -16.67 -22.21
C ASP A 141 -0.14 -15.58 -23.08
N ALA A 142 -0.53 -14.31 -22.87
CA ALA A 142 0.11 -13.16 -23.48
C ALA A 142 0.24 -12.00 -22.48
N SER A 143 1.43 -11.40 -22.37
CA SER A 143 1.68 -10.22 -21.55
C SER A 143 2.52 -9.21 -22.33
N GLY A 144 2.07 -7.96 -22.38
CA GLY A 144 2.71 -6.88 -23.13
C GLY A 144 1.70 -5.97 -23.82
N ARG A 145 2.17 -4.88 -24.43
CA ARG A 145 1.32 -3.83 -25.03
C ARG A 145 0.41 -4.31 -26.19
N LYS A 146 0.68 -5.48 -26.74
CA LYS A 146 -0.13 -6.10 -27.81
C LYS A 146 -1.02 -7.24 -27.31
N ALA A 147 -0.89 -7.64 -26.04
CA ALA A 147 -1.68 -8.73 -25.47
C ALA A 147 -3.18 -8.40 -25.51
N HIS A 148 -3.97 -9.33 -26.05
CA HIS A 148 -5.40 -9.11 -26.28
C HIS A 148 -6.18 -10.42 -26.20
N TRP A 149 -7.46 -10.39 -25.79
CA TRP A 149 -8.32 -11.58 -25.77
C TRP A 149 -8.59 -12.16 -27.16
N ARG A 150 -8.40 -11.37 -28.23
CA ARG A 150 -8.57 -11.80 -29.63
C ARG A 150 -7.54 -12.82 -30.08
N ASP A 151 -6.38 -12.87 -29.39
CA ASP A 151 -5.27 -13.77 -29.74
C ASP A 151 -5.49 -15.20 -29.24
N ARG A 152 -6.63 -15.48 -28.56
CA ARG A 152 -6.93 -16.83 -28.07
C ARG A 152 -7.13 -17.81 -29.24
N PRO A 153 -6.59 -19.05 -29.12
CA PRO A 153 -6.67 -20.03 -30.19
C PRO A 153 -8.10 -20.48 -30.52
N ASP A 154 -8.96 -20.58 -29.49
CA ASP A 154 -10.36 -20.94 -29.64
C ASP A 154 -11.26 -19.73 -29.29
N PRO A 155 -12.06 -19.21 -30.25
CA PRO A 155 -13.01 -18.13 -29.98
C PRO A 155 -14.07 -18.45 -28.91
N ALA A 156 -14.36 -19.73 -28.65
CA ALA A 156 -15.29 -20.16 -27.62
C ALA A 156 -14.66 -20.21 -26.22
N GLN A 157 -13.32 -20.23 -26.13
CA GLN A 157 -12.60 -20.25 -24.86
C GLN A 157 -12.91 -19.00 -24.03
N PRO A 158 -13.30 -19.12 -22.75
CA PRO A 158 -13.44 -17.96 -21.87
C PRO A 158 -12.08 -17.28 -21.66
N PHE A 159 -12.09 -15.97 -21.49
CA PHE A 159 -10.85 -15.22 -21.26
C PHE A 159 -10.89 -14.44 -19.94
N PHE A 160 -9.70 -14.20 -19.40
CA PHE A 160 -9.42 -13.19 -18.41
C PHE A 160 -8.44 -12.18 -19.02
N ALA A 161 -8.90 -10.96 -19.27
CA ALA A 161 -8.09 -9.93 -19.92
C ALA A 161 -7.97 -8.69 -19.02
N VAL A 162 -6.75 -8.18 -18.90
CA VAL A 162 -6.43 -6.97 -18.13
C VAL A 162 -5.89 -5.90 -19.06
N PHE A 163 -6.48 -4.70 -19.02
CA PHE A 163 -5.95 -3.50 -19.68
C PHE A 163 -5.62 -2.44 -18.65
N ASN A 164 -4.33 -2.13 -18.56
CA ASN A 164 -3.81 -1.10 -17.65
C ASN A 164 -3.69 0.22 -18.40
N HIS A 165 -4.41 1.23 -17.96
CA HIS A 165 -4.44 2.57 -18.55
C HIS A 165 -3.54 3.51 -17.75
N GLU A 166 -2.30 3.72 -18.22
CA GLU A 166 -1.26 4.48 -17.51
C GLU A 166 -1.37 6.00 -17.69
N VAL A 167 -2.39 6.48 -18.42
CA VAL A 167 -2.53 7.91 -18.78
C VAL A 167 -2.72 8.81 -17.55
N SER A 168 -3.31 8.28 -16.47
CA SER A 168 -3.54 8.97 -15.20
C SER A 168 -2.43 8.77 -14.15
N HIS A 169 -1.35 8.01 -14.47
CA HIS A 169 -0.23 7.79 -13.57
C HIS A 169 0.38 9.11 -13.07
N GLU A 170 0.92 9.16 -11.84
CA GLU A 170 1.50 10.32 -11.15
C GLU A 170 2.41 11.19 -12.05
N SER A 171 3.17 10.55 -12.95
CA SER A 171 4.01 11.28 -13.89
C SER A 171 3.23 12.20 -14.84
N CYS A 172 1.91 12.08 -14.92
CA CYS A 172 1.08 13.00 -15.69
C CYS A 172 1.13 14.43 -15.16
N LEU A 173 1.45 14.62 -13.87
CA LEU A 173 1.59 15.94 -13.25
C LEU A 173 2.99 16.55 -13.41
N PHE A 174 3.98 15.77 -13.89
CA PHE A 174 5.33 16.29 -14.05
C PHE A 174 5.44 17.24 -15.25
N PRO A 175 6.29 18.28 -15.16
CA PRO A 175 6.53 19.19 -16.28
C PRO A 175 6.97 18.41 -17.54
N ARG A 176 6.22 18.58 -18.61
CA ARG A 176 6.48 18.01 -19.94
C ARG A 176 5.67 18.73 -21.01
N ASP A 177 6.07 18.59 -22.27
CA ASP A 177 5.23 18.97 -23.38
C ASP A 177 4.11 17.92 -23.55
N ASP A 178 2.87 18.36 -23.64
CA ASP A 178 1.72 17.50 -23.85
C ASP A 178 1.18 17.64 -25.28
N GLU A 179 0.66 16.54 -25.80
CA GLU A 179 -0.18 16.58 -26.99
C GLU A 179 -1.48 17.34 -26.69
N PRO A 180 -2.03 18.05 -27.70
CA PRO A 180 -3.33 18.71 -27.56
C PRO A 180 -4.43 17.72 -27.14
N LEU A 181 -5.30 18.16 -26.23
CA LEU A 181 -6.44 17.36 -25.79
C LEU A 181 -7.50 17.30 -26.91
N PRO A 182 -8.16 16.16 -27.11
CA PRO A 182 -9.24 16.00 -28.10
C PRO A 182 -10.60 16.53 -27.60
N PHE A 183 -10.59 17.32 -26.52
CA PHE A 183 -11.76 17.95 -25.85
C PHE A 183 -11.28 19.23 -25.10
N PRO A 184 -12.21 20.12 -24.68
CA PRO A 184 -11.85 21.28 -23.87
C PRO A 184 -11.20 20.87 -22.54
N ALA A 185 -10.06 21.50 -22.21
CA ALA A 185 -9.36 21.27 -20.95
C ALA A 185 -10.24 21.68 -19.74
N ALA A 186 -10.00 21.04 -18.61
CA ALA A 186 -10.62 21.39 -17.35
C ALA A 186 -10.14 22.78 -16.88
N ASP A 187 -11.08 23.60 -16.39
CA ASP A 187 -10.77 24.93 -15.89
C ASP A 187 -10.18 24.84 -14.47
N PRO A 188 -8.94 25.29 -14.23
CA PRO A 188 -8.37 25.34 -12.88
C PRO A 188 -9.21 26.16 -11.89
N ALA A 189 -9.97 27.15 -12.35
CA ALA A 189 -10.85 27.94 -11.49
C ALA A 189 -12.05 27.12 -10.94
N ALA A 190 -12.48 26.08 -11.66
CA ALA A 190 -13.55 25.18 -11.25
C ALA A 190 -13.10 24.11 -10.22
N VAL A 191 -11.80 24.00 -9.93
CA VAL A 191 -11.28 23.02 -8.99
C VAL A 191 -11.77 23.28 -7.56
N ARG A 192 -12.34 22.27 -6.91
CA ARG A 192 -12.53 22.24 -5.46
C ARG A 192 -11.21 21.80 -4.82
N VAL A 193 -10.44 22.74 -4.28
CA VAL A 193 -9.23 22.41 -3.51
C VAL A 193 -9.65 21.84 -2.14
N PRO A 194 -9.18 20.63 -1.75
CA PRO A 194 -9.51 20.06 -0.43
C PRO A 194 -8.90 20.90 0.71
N PRO A 195 -9.54 20.97 1.90
CA PRO A 195 -9.09 21.83 3.01
C PRO A 195 -7.69 21.51 3.56
N TYR A 196 -7.11 20.37 3.21
CA TYR A 196 -5.76 19.95 3.60
C TYR A 196 -4.68 20.37 2.61
N GLN A 197 -5.04 21.04 1.52
CA GLN A 197 -4.11 21.58 0.53
C GLN A 197 -4.22 23.12 0.48
N PRO A 198 -3.12 23.85 0.33
CA PRO A 198 -3.20 25.29 0.11
C PRO A 198 -3.75 25.58 -1.29
N ASP A 199 -4.57 26.60 -1.39
CA ASP A 199 -5.15 27.02 -2.66
C ASP A 199 -4.12 27.84 -3.46
N THR A 200 -3.32 27.15 -4.27
CA THR A 200 -2.30 27.76 -5.14
C THR A 200 -2.59 27.46 -6.62
N PRO A 201 -2.09 28.32 -7.55
CA PRO A 201 -2.22 28.04 -8.98
C PRO A 201 -1.66 26.67 -9.39
N GLU A 202 -0.56 26.22 -8.78
CA GLU A 202 0.08 24.94 -9.08
C GLU A 202 -0.79 23.76 -8.65
N ILE A 203 -1.41 23.82 -7.46
CA ILE A 203 -2.31 22.77 -6.98
C ILE A 203 -3.58 22.72 -7.82
N ARG A 204 -4.17 23.87 -8.15
CA ARG A 204 -5.33 23.94 -9.06
C ARG A 204 -5.00 23.36 -10.45
N ALA A 205 -3.81 23.69 -10.97
CA ALA A 205 -3.33 23.15 -12.24
C ALA A 205 -3.13 21.63 -12.19
N ASP A 206 -2.60 21.08 -11.09
CA ASP A 206 -2.43 19.63 -10.91
C ASP A 206 -3.80 18.90 -10.92
N TRP A 207 -4.81 19.45 -10.22
CA TRP A 207 -6.17 18.88 -10.22
C TRP A 207 -6.84 18.93 -11.59
N ALA A 208 -6.78 20.10 -12.27
CA ALA A 208 -7.35 20.25 -13.61
C ALA A 208 -6.66 19.30 -14.61
N ARG A 209 -5.32 19.21 -14.56
CA ARG A 209 -4.56 18.30 -15.40
C ARG A 209 -4.91 16.82 -15.14
N HIS A 210 -5.09 16.42 -13.87
CA HIS A 210 -5.53 15.06 -13.54
C HIS A 210 -6.93 14.79 -14.12
N ALA A 211 -7.88 15.73 -14.00
CA ALA A 211 -9.21 15.60 -14.59
C ALA A 211 -9.15 15.42 -16.12
N ASP A 212 -8.27 16.14 -16.81
CA ASP A 212 -8.04 15.94 -18.25
C ASP A 212 -7.51 14.53 -18.57
N ARG A 213 -6.62 13.99 -17.72
CA ARG A 213 -6.12 12.61 -17.88
C ARG A 213 -7.20 11.58 -17.67
N LEU A 214 -8.15 11.83 -16.76
CA LEU A 214 -9.33 10.98 -16.59
C LEU A 214 -10.26 11.03 -17.81
N GLY A 215 -10.39 12.17 -18.48
CA GLY A 215 -11.09 12.27 -19.76
C GLY A 215 -10.42 11.45 -20.89
N LEU A 216 -9.08 11.42 -20.92
CA LEU A 216 -8.34 10.55 -21.85
C LEU A 216 -8.50 9.06 -21.49
N LEU A 217 -8.48 8.71 -20.19
CA LEU A 217 -8.76 7.38 -19.68
C LEU A 217 -10.14 6.89 -20.16
N ASP A 218 -11.17 7.73 -20.03
CA ASP A 218 -12.54 7.42 -20.45
C ASP A 218 -12.60 7.02 -21.94
N ARG A 219 -11.91 7.75 -22.79
CA ARG A 219 -11.82 7.41 -24.22
C ARG A 219 -11.10 6.08 -24.48
N GLN A 220 -10.05 5.77 -23.70
CA GLN A 220 -9.36 4.48 -23.81
C GLN A 220 -10.26 3.33 -23.36
N VAL A 221 -11.03 3.52 -22.29
CA VAL A 221 -12.03 2.56 -21.82
C VAL A 221 -13.14 2.39 -22.85
N ALA A 222 -13.65 3.49 -23.46
CA ALA A 222 -14.63 3.45 -24.53
C ALA A 222 -14.18 2.58 -25.70
N ALA A 223 -12.91 2.71 -26.11
CA ALA A 223 -12.36 1.89 -27.18
C ALA A 223 -12.35 0.39 -26.84
N ARG A 224 -11.98 0.02 -25.60
CA ARG A 224 -12.01 -1.39 -25.15
C ARG A 224 -13.42 -1.97 -25.09
N LEU A 225 -14.39 -1.18 -24.61
CA LEU A 225 -15.80 -1.60 -24.57
C LEU A 225 -16.40 -1.75 -25.98
N ALA A 226 -16.06 -0.83 -26.91
CA ALA A 226 -16.49 -0.93 -28.30
C ALA A 226 -15.89 -2.17 -29.00
N GLU A 227 -14.65 -2.54 -28.72
CA GLU A 227 -14.03 -3.78 -29.23
C GLU A 227 -14.75 -5.02 -28.67
N LEU A 228 -15.10 -5.02 -27.38
CA LEU A 228 -15.84 -6.12 -26.76
C LEU A 228 -17.22 -6.33 -27.39
N GLU A 229 -17.92 -5.22 -27.69
CA GLU A 229 -19.21 -5.22 -28.37
C GLU A 229 -19.07 -5.71 -29.82
N ALA A 230 -18.10 -5.17 -30.57
CA ALA A 230 -17.86 -5.55 -31.96
C ALA A 230 -17.48 -7.04 -32.12
N ASP A 231 -16.83 -7.63 -31.11
CA ASP A 231 -16.50 -9.06 -31.05
C ASP A 231 -17.70 -9.94 -30.63
N GLY A 232 -18.87 -9.34 -30.33
CA GLY A 232 -20.05 -10.05 -29.84
C GLY A 232 -19.85 -10.69 -28.46
N ARG A 233 -18.91 -10.17 -27.64
CA ARG A 233 -18.56 -10.77 -26.34
C ARG A 233 -19.15 -10.01 -25.14
N ALA A 234 -19.77 -8.86 -25.35
CA ALA A 234 -20.29 -8.02 -24.27
C ALA A 234 -21.35 -8.74 -23.40
N ALA A 235 -22.23 -9.53 -24.01
CA ALA A 235 -23.27 -10.27 -23.30
C ALA A 235 -22.73 -11.47 -22.48
N ASP A 236 -21.47 -11.83 -22.68
CA ASP A 236 -20.82 -13.01 -22.06
C ASP A 236 -19.63 -12.64 -21.14
N THR A 237 -19.38 -11.35 -20.94
CA THR A 237 -18.22 -10.85 -20.23
C THR A 237 -18.61 -9.99 -19.01
N ILE A 238 -18.12 -10.38 -17.83
CA ILE A 238 -18.18 -9.55 -16.62
C ILE A 238 -17.08 -8.50 -16.71
N VAL A 239 -17.43 -7.21 -16.58
CA VAL A 239 -16.48 -6.10 -16.72
C VAL A 239 -16.24 -5.42 -15.38
N PHE A 240 -14.99 -5.35 -14.95
CA PHE A 240 -14.53 -4.61 -13.78
C PHE A 240 -13.87 -3.32 -14.23
N PHE A 241 -14.22 -2.21 -13.61
CA PHE A 241 -13.44 -0.99 -13.65
C PHE A 241 -12.98 -0.64 -12.23
N TYR A 242 -11.68 -0.40 -12.06
CA TYR A 242 -11.08 0.01 -10.79
C TYR A 242 -9.76 0.72 -11.03
N ALA A 243 -9.18 1.35 -9.97
CA ALA A 243 -7.82 1.89 -10.01
C ALA A 243 -6.90 1.09 -9.10
N ASP A 244 -5.59 1.06 -9.39
CA ASP A 244 -4.61 0.26 -8.64
C ASP A 244 -4.19 0.86 -7.29
N ASN A 245 -4.33 2.17 -7.12
CA ASN A 245 -4.20 2.92 -5.87
C ASN A 245 -4.90 4.28 -6.00
N GLY A 246 -4.94 5.04 -4.91
CA GLY A 246 -5.57 6.36 -4.90
C GLY A 246 -4.85 7.41 -5.74
N GLY A 247 -5.35 8.62 -5.75
CA GLY A 247 -4.99 9.69 -6.68
C GLY A 247 -3.56 10.21 -6.61
N VAL A 248 -3.27 11.20 -7.44
CA VAL A 248 -1.90 11.72 -7.67
C VAL A 248 -1.66 13.10 -7.08
N THR A 249 -2.72 13.82 -6.71
CA THR A 249 -2.60 15.15 -6.12
C THR A 249 -2.01 15.08 -4.70
N PRO A 250 -1.44 16.16 -4.16
CA PRO A 250 -0.80 16.13 -2.84
C PRO A 250 -1.65 15.50 -1.74
N ARG A 251 -1.05 14.68 -0.89
CA ARG A 251 -1.67 13.84 0.16
C ARG A 251 -2.60 12.73 -0.39
N SER A 252 -2.39 12.27 -1.61
CA SER A 252 -3.11 11.10 -2.15
C SER A 252 -2.20 9.87 -2.20
N LYS A 253 -1.51 9.61 -3.31
CA LYS A 253 -0.56 8.50 -3.43
C LYS A 253 0.46 8.51 -2.30
N ARG A 254 0.75 7.38 -1.70
CA ARG A 254 1.63 7.15 -0.53
C ARG A 254 1.02 7.50 0.83
N PHE A 255 -0.25 7.93 0.91
CA PHE A 255 -0.91 8.29 2.17
C PHE A 255 -2.07 7.34 2.48
N LEU A 256 -2.31 7.05 3.76
CA LEU A 256 -3.38 6.14 4.20
C LEU A 256 -4.75 6.80 4.34
N GLN A 257 -4.86 8.11 4.17
CA GLN A 257 -6.15 8.78 4.07
C GLN A 257 -6.93 8.29 2.85
N ALA A 258 -8.24 8.49 2.85
CA ALA A 258 -9.12 7.99 1.78
C ALA A 258 -8.70 8.45 0.37
N SER A 259 -8.11 9.64 0.25
CA SER A 259 -7.57 10.15 -1.02
C SER A 259 -6.46 9.25 -1.62
N GLY A 260 -5.70 8.54 -0.77
CA GLY A 260 -4.61 7.65 -1.19
C GLY A 260 -4.99 6.17 -1.29
N THR A 261 -6.07 5.75 -0.61
CA THR A 261 -6.43 4.34 -0.50
C THR A 261 -7.80 3.99 -1.09
N ARG A 262 -8.78 4.91 -1.06
CA ARG A 262 -10.11 4.65 -1.61
C ARG A 262 -10.12 4.80 -3.12
N VAL A 263 -10.33 3.67 -3.81
CA VAL A 263 -10.34 3.59 -5.27
C VAL A 263 -11.75 3.36 -5.81
N PRO A 264 -12.05 3.78 -7.07
CA PRO A 264 -13.28 3.38 -7.72
C PRO A 264 -13.32 1.86 -7.92
N LEU A 265 -14.49 1.28 -7.75
CA LEU A 265 -14.78 -0.09 -8.17
C LEU A 265 -16.24 -0.19 -8.59
N PHE A 266 -16.47 -0.49 -9.84
CA PHE A 266 -17.79 -0.92 -10.30
C PHE A 266 -17.67 -2.13 -11.21
N VAL A 267 -18.62 -3.05 -11.08
CA VAL A 267 -18.63 -4.33 -11.78
C VAL A 267 -19.93 -4.50 -12.53
N HIS A 268 -19.83 -4.59 -13.85
CA HIS A 268 -20.94 -4.87 -14.73
C HIS A 268 -21.10 -6.39 -14.91
N PHE A 269 -22.28 -6.87 -14.54
CA PHE A 269 -22.70 -8.25 -14.79
C PHE A 269 -23.74 -8.22 -15.93
N PRO A 270 -23.45 -8.78 -17.12
CA PRO A 270 -24.45 -8.89 -18.17
C PRO A 270 -25.57 -9.84 -17.73
N GLU A 271 -26.72 -9.79 -18.41
CA GLU A 271 -27.94 -10.53 -18.05
C GLU A 271 -27.68 -12.01 -17.78
N LYS A 272 -26.92 -12.67 -18.63
CA LYS A 272 -26.53 -14.09 -18.49
C LYS A 272 -25.87 -14.39 -17.14
N TRP A 273 -25.09 -13.47 -16.60
CA TRP A 273 -24.31 -13.65 -15.37
C TRP A 273 -24.84 -12.86 -14.19
N ARG A 274 -26.05 -12.29 -14.30
CA ARG A 274 -26.65 -11.48 -13.22
C ARG A 274 -26.82 -12.26 -11.91
N HIS A 275 -27.05 -13.55 -11.98
CA HIS A 275 -27.16 -14.42 -10.82
C HIS A 275 -25.85 -14.53 -9.97
N LEU A 276 -24.72 -14.09 -10.52
CA LEU A 276 -23.43 -13.99 -9.82
C LEU A 276 -23.21 -12.63 -9.18
N ALA A 277 -24.02 -11.63 -9.51
CA ALA A 277 -23.92 -10.29 -8.98
C ALA A 277 -24.31 -10.23 -7.49
N PRO A 278 -23.67 -9.39 -6.68
CA PRO A 278 -24.04 -9.22 -5.27
C PRO A 278 -25.30 -8.39 -5.05
N ALA A 279 -25.74 -7.65 -6.08
CA ALA A 279 -26.93 -6.80 -6.09
C ALA A 279 -27.34 -6.44 -7.53
N ASP A 280 -28.50 -5.79 -7.70
CA ASP A 280 -28.97 -5.31 -8.98
C ASP A 280 -28.11 -4.18 -9.55
N PRO A 281 -28.07 -3.98 -10.89
CA PRO A 281 -27.38 -2.86 -11.53
C PRO A 281 -27.82 -1.51 -10.96
N GLY A 282 -26.88 -0.58 -10.83
CA GLY A 282 -27.11 0.74 -10.22
C GLY A 282 -27.08 0.76 -8.69
N THR A 283 -27.06 -0.41 -8.03
CA THR A 283 -26.95 -0.48 -6.56
C THR A 283 -25.57 -0.05 -6.09
N ARG A 284 -25.53 0.72 -4.99
CA ARG A 284 -24.31 1.14 -4.29
C ARG A 284 -24.16 0.32 -3.02
N LEU A 285 -23.05 -0.40 -2.89
CA LEU A 285 -22.73 -1.25 -1.74
C LEU A 285 -21.68 -0.58 -0.84
N ALA A 286 -21.99 -0.52 0.46
CA ALA A 286 -21.11 0.04 1.48
C ALA A 286 -20.20 -1.00 2.15
N ASP A 287 -20.26 -2.28 1.75
CA ASP A 287 -19.38 -3.31 2.29
C ASP A 287 -17.94 -3.01 1.90
N PRO A 288 -16.98 -3.03 2.86
CA PRO A 288 -15.57 -2.85 2.55
C PRO A 288 -15.05 -3.95 1.62
N VAL A 289 -14.27 -3.56 0.62
CA VAL A 289 -13.57 -4.46 -0.31
C VAL A 289 -12.08 -4.09 -0.31
N GLY A 290 -11.22 -5.08 -0.12
CA GLY A 290 -9.76 -4.93 -0.22
C GLY A 290 -9.19 -5.64 -1.44
N PHE A 291 -7.98 -5.29 -1.84
CA PHE A 291 -7.38 -5.84 -3.06
C PHE A 291 -7.10 -7.34 -3.02
N ALA A 292 -6.86 -7.93 -1.86
CA ALA A 292 -6.76 -9.38 -1.74
C ALA A 292 -8.06 -10.09 -2.19
N ASP A 293 -9.20 -9.41 -2.11
CA ASP A 293 -10.52 -9.96 -2.42
C ASP A 293 -10.77 -10.13 -3.93
N PHE A 294 -10.05 -9.40 -4.78
CA PHE A 294 -10.20 -9.45 -6.24
C PHE A 294 -9.85 -10.83 -6.81
N ALA A 295 -8.67 -11.36 -6.46
CA ALA A 295 -8.26 -12.70 -6.89
C ALA A 295 -9.27 -13.78 -6.45
N ALA A 296 -9.69 -13.71 -5.18
CA ALA A 296 -10.69 -14.64 -4.63
C ALA A 296 -12.03 -14.53 -5.35
N THR A 297 -12.45 -13.32 -5.73
CA THR A 297 -13.71 -13.07 -6.46
C THR A 297 -13.64 -13.61 -7.88
N VAL A 298 -12.56 -13.33 -8.60
CA VAL A 298 -12.40 -13.81 -9.98
C VAL A 298 -12.37 -15.34 -10.03
N LEU A 299 -11.66 -15.99 -9.11
CA LEU A 299 -11.66 -17.46 -9.03
C LEU A 299 -13.06 -18.01 -8.70
N ALA A 300 -13.81 -17.38 -7.79
CA ALA A 300 -15.18 -17.78 -7.48
C ALA A 300 -16.12 -17.62 -8.69
N LEU A 301 -16.03 -16.50 -9.44
CA LEU A 301 -16.80 -16.28 -10.66
C LEU A 301 -16.44 -17.28 -11.77
N ALA A 302 -15.18 -17.70 -11.83
CA ALA A 302 -14.70 -18.69 -12.78
C ALA A 302 -14.99 -20.14 -12.37
N GLY A 303 -15.49 -20.39 -11.16
CA GLY A 303 -15.64 -21.73 -10.61
C GLY A 303 -14.30 -22.45 -10.41
N ALA A 304 -13.21 -21.68 -10.17
CA ALA A 304 -11.86 -22.20 -9.96
C ALA A 304 -11.53 -22.29 -8.46
N GLU A 305 -10.71 -23.28 -8.10
CA GLU A 305 -10.30 -23.49 -6.72
C GLU A 305 -9.38 -22.37 -6.21
N ARG A 306 -9.57 -21.97 -4.96
CA ARG A 306 -8.76 -20.99 -4.27
C ARG A 306 -7.71 -21.67 -3.40
N PRO A 307 -6.41 -21.30 -3.53
CA PRO A 307 -5.37 -21.84 -2.66
C PRO A 307 -5.61 -21.51 -1.18
N PRO A 308 -5.29 -22.42 -0.24
CA PRO A 308 -5.46 -22.19 1.20
C PRO A 308 -4.69 -20.96 1.73
N ALA A 309 -3.55 -20.60 1.11
CA ALA A 309 -2.76 -19.43 1.47
C ALA A 309 -3.42 -18.09 1.10
N MET A 310 -4.42 -18.09 0.20
CA MET A 310 -5.11 -16.89 -0.26
C MET A 310 -5.93 -16.25 0.89
N GLN A 311 -5.69 -14.98 1.18
CA GLN A 311 -6.29 -14.25 2.29
C GLN A 311 -7.57 -13.48 1.88
N GLY A 312 -7.79 -13.36 0.58
CA GLY A 312 -8.95 -12.70 0.00
C GLY A 312 -10.27 -13.43 0.26
N ARG A 313 -11.38 -12.67 0.29
CA ARG A 313 -12.75 -13.17 0.38
C ARG A 313 -13.54 -12.71 -0.83
N PRO A 314 -14.33 -13.57 -1.49
CA PRO A 314 -15.13 -13.15 -2.65
C PRO A 314 -16.18 -12.11 -2.25
N PHE A 315 -16.23 -11.00 -2.97
CA PHE A 315 -17.29 -10.00 -2.82
C PHE A 315 -18.44 -10.15 -3.83
N ALA A 316 -18.30 -11.08 -4.78
CA ALA A 316 -19.34 -11.51 -5.73
C ALA A 316 -19.22 -13.00 -6.02
N GLY A 317 -20.22 -13.59 -6.68
CA GLY A 317 -20.29 -15.01 -6.98
C GLY A 317 -20.95 -15.84 -5.88
N PRO A 318 -21.03 -17.18 -6.05
CA PRO A 318 -21.80 -18.04 -5.16
C PRO A 318 -21.24 -18.10 -3.73
N ASP A 319 -19.92 -17.89 -3.58
CA ASP A 319 -19.23 -17.95 -2.29
C ASP A 319 -19.01 -16.56 -1.66
N ARG A 320 -19.85 -15.58 -2.01
CA ARG A 320 -19.74 -14.20 -1.51
C ARG A 320 -19.65 -14.18 0.03
N ARG A 321 -18.60 -13.50 0.54
CA ARG A 321 -18.35 -13.30 1.99
C ARG A 321 -17.91 -11.87 2.25
N PRO A 322 -18.84 -10.92 2.50
CA PRO A 322 -18.52 -9.52 2.77
C PRO A 322 -17.55 -9.39 3.94
N ARG A 323 -16.67 -8.40 3.88
CA ARG A 323 -15.79 -8.02 4.99
C ARG A 323 -16.47 -7.01 5.90
N ASP A 324 -16.07 -7.00 7.16
CA ASP A 324 -16.42 -5.95 8.12
C ASP A 324 -15.38 -4.81 8.12
N HIS A 325 -14.17 -5.07 7.62
CA HIS A 325 -13.09 -4.07 7.51
C HIS A 325 -12.05 -4.46 6.47
N VAL A 326 -11.27 -3.47 6.04
CA VAL A 326 -10.06 -3.61 5.21
C VAL A 326 -8.85 -3.14 6.03
N TYR A 327 -7.69 -3.72 5.75
CA TYR A 327 -6.40 -3.36 6.32
C TYR A 327 -5.51 -2.81 5.22
N CYS A 328 -5.06 -1.56 5.36
CA CYS A 328 -4.10 -0.95 4.43
C CYS A 328 -2.84 -0.53 5.18
N THR A 329 -1.73 -0.52 4.44
CA THR A 329 -0.40 -0.38 5.02
C THR A 329 0.44 0.63 4.25
N ARG A 330 1.29 1.35 4.98
CA ARG A 330 2.33 2.19 4.40
C ARG A 330 3.63 1.89 5.13
N ASP A 331 4.65 1.60 4.36
CA ASP A 331 6.02 1.39 4.83
C ASP A 331 6.98 2.30 4.03
N ARG A 332 8.20 1.87 3.72
CA ARG A 332 9.13 2.67 2.92
C ARG A 332 8.54 2.95 1.53
N MET A 333 8.54 4.23 1.18
CA MET A 333 8.18 4.74 -0.13
C MET A 333 9.41 5.33 -0.80
N ASP A 334 9.83 4.74 -1.94
CA ASP A 334 11.06 5.06 -2.64
C ASP A 334 12.26 5.11 -1.64
N GLU A 335 12.94 6.25 -1.46
CA GLU A 335 14.08 6.40 -0.54
C GLU A 335 13.70 6.76 0.91
N ARG A 336 12.40 6.98 1.22
CA ARG A 336 11.97 7.46 2.54
C ARG A 336 11.21 6.42 3.34
N TYR A 337 11.67 6.18 4.57
CA TYR A 337 11.01 5.30 5.51
C TYR A 337 9.94 6.02 6.33
N ASP A 338 8.80 5.40 6.44
CA ASP A 338 7.73 5.69 7.41
C ASP A 338 7.02 4.36 7.69
N MET A 339 6.21 4.28 8.73
CA MET A 339 5.38 3.12 9.00
C MET A 339 4.04 3.52 9.56
N MET A 340 2.99 3.14 8.84
CA MET A 340 1.60 3.39 9.22
C MET A 340 0.75 2.16 8.91
N ARG A 341 -0.30 1.94 9.71
CA ARG A 341 -1.32 0.91 9.48
C ARG A 341 -2.70 1.51 9.62
N SER A 342 -3.64 1.08 8.79
CA SER A 342 -5.03 1.49 8.93
C SER A 342 -5.98 0.30 8.95
N VAL A 343 -7.07 0.47 9.70
CA VAL A 343 -8.27 -0.37 9.66
C VAL A 343 -9.44 0.51 9.25
N ILE A 344 -10.15 0.08 8.21
CA ILE A 344 -11.23 0.84 7.60
C ILE A 344 -12.49 -0.03 7.57
N ASP A 345 -13.55 0.40 8.26
CA ASP A 345 -14.86 -0.24 8.17
C ASP A 345 -15.83 0.58 7.28
N ARG A 346 -17.12 0.34 7.39
CA ARG A 346 -18.13 1.07 6.58
C ARG A 346 -18.15 2.57 6.83
N ARG A 347 -17.78 3.03 8.05
CA ARG A 347 -17.88 4.42 8.47
C ARG A 347 -16.54 5.02 8.89
N TRP A 348 -15.68 4.24 9.56
CA TRP A 348 -14.51 4.75 10.25
C TRP A 348 -13.22 4.39 9.51
N LEU A 349 -12.33 5.36 9.38
CA LEU A 349 -10.93 5.16 9.04
C LEU A 349 -10.10 5.41 10.30
N TYR A 350 -9.48 4.36 10.82
CA TYR A 350 -8.49 4.44 11.89
C TYR A 350 -7.09 4.25 11.33
N ILE A 351 -6.16 5.15 11.69
CA ILE A 351 -4.75 5.08 11.31
C ILE A 351 -3.91 5.08 12.58
N ARG A 352 -2.97 4.12 12.66
CA ARG A 352 -1.90 4.09 13.64
C ARG A 352 -0.60 4.49 12.98
N ASN A 353 0.04 5.54 13.48
CA ASN A 353 1.37 6.00 13.09
C ASN A 353 2.42 5.37 13.99
N PHE A 354 3.26 4.47 13.45
CA PHE A 354 4.33 3.79 14.21
C PHE A 354 5.63 4.61 14.27
N ARG A 355 5.74 5.62 13.39
CA ARG A 355 6.79 6.64 13.41
C ARG A 355 6.14 8.04 13.47
N PRO A 356 5.45 8.37 14.58
CA PRO A 356 4.78 9.66 14.72
C PRO A 356 5.77 10.83 14.74
N ASP A 357 7.02 10.58 15.11
CA ASP A 357 8.12 11.53 15.11
C ASP A 357 8.52 12.03 13.70
N LEU A 358 8.13 11.31 12.64
CA LEU A 358 8.40 11.69 11.25
C LEU A 358 7.22 12.44 10.61
N PRO A 359 7.48 13.45 9.75
CA PRO A 359 6.42 14.07 8.97
C PRO A 359 5.86 13.08 7.93
N ALA A 360 4.58 13.26 7.57
CA ALA A 360 3.95 12.45 6.53
C ALA A 360 4.47 12.85 5.13
N VAL A 361 4.71 14.16 4.91
CA VAL A 361 5.34 14.70 3.70
C VAL A 361 6.84 14.80 3.92
N GLN A 362 7.56 13.78 3.48
CA GLN A 362 9.03 13.78 3.46
C GLN A 362 9.54 14.21 2.08
N PRO A 363 10.73 14.82 1.96
CA PRO A 363 11.32 15.18 0.67
C PRO A 363 11.71 13.91 -0.10
N LEU A 364 10.82 13.47 -0.98
CA LEU A 364 10.90 12.27 -1.79
C LEU A 364 11.13 12.70 -3.25
N ALA A 365 12.29 12.34 -3.82
CA ALA A 365 12.77 12.89 -5.08
C ALA A 365 11.77 12.75 -6.22
N TYR A 366 11.08 11.59 -6.33
CA TYR A 366 10.11 11.37 -7.39
C TYR A 366 8.83 12.20 -7.19
N MET A 367 8.28 12.23 -5.98
CA MET A 367 7.06 12.95 -5.63
C MET A 367 7.22 14.47 -5.83
N PHE A 368 8.38 15.01 -5.45
CA PHE A 368 8.70 16.44 -5.57
C PHE A 368 9.02 16.90 -7.00
N ARG A 369 8.88 16.05 -8.00
CA ARG A 369 8.80 16.49 -9.41
C ARG A 369 7.49 17.20 -9.73
N GLY A 370 6.41 16.95 -8.95
CA GLY A 370 5.12 17.63 -9.04
C GLY A 370 5.19 19.06 -8.50
N ARG A 371 4.65 20.03 -9.27
CA ARG A 371 4.67 21.45 -8.90
C ARG A 371 3.79 21.75 -7.68
N GLY A 372 2.69 21.05 -7.51
CA GLY A 372 1.82 21.17 -6.33
C GLY A 372 2.54 20.84 -5.03
N TYR A 373 3.36 19.76 -5.00
CA TYR A 373 4.19 19.44 -3.84
C TYR A 373 5.25 20.49 -3.56
N GLN A 374 5.90 21.04 -4.61
CA GLN A 374 6.90 22.10 -4.46
C GLN A 374 6.27 23.38 -3.89
N SER A 375 5.12 23.79 -4.42
CA SER A 375 4.35 24.94 -3.95
C SER A 375 3.94 24.78 -2.48
N TRP A 376 3.41 23.60 -2.12
CA TRP A 376 3.00 23.29 -0.76
C TRP A 376 4.17 23.33 0.23
N ALA A 377 5.31 22.73 -0.11
CA ALA A 377 6.50 22.73 0.72
C ALA A 377 7.11 24.14 0.85
N ALA A 378 7.06 24.99 -0.19
CA ALA A 378 7.51 26.36 -0.13
C ALA A 378 6.68 27.20 0.86
N LEU A 379 5.36 27.01 0.87
CA LEU A 379 4.47 27.66 1.84
C LEU A 379 4.70 27.15 3.27
N ALA A 380 4.96 25.83 3.44
CA ALA A 380 5.33 25.26 4.73
C ALA A 380 6.61 25.89 5.28
N ALA A 381 7.66 25.98 4.47
CA ALA A 381 8.93 26.60 4.84
C ALA A 381 8.78 28.09 5.19
N ALA A 382 7.83 28.80 4.56
CA ALA A 382 7.51 30.20 4.82
C ALA A 382 6.57 30.41 6.02
N GLY A 383 6.09 29.35 6.70
CA GLY A 383 5.13 29.45 7.81
C GLY A 383 3.76 30.00 7.41
N ARG A 384 3.33 29.79 6.15
CA ARG A 384 2.14 30.41 5.55
C ARG A 384 0.96 29.45 5.41
N LEU A 385 1.05 28.24 5.97
CA LEU A 385 0.00 27.23 5.93
C LEU A 385 -0.96 27.38 7.11
N THR A 386 -2.23 27.05 6.88
CA THR A 386 -3.20 26.79 7.96
C THR A 386 -2.82 25.52 8.74
N ALA A 387 -3.42 25.31 9.91
CA ALA A 387 -3.17 24.12 10.72
C ALA A 387 -3.50 22.81 9.98
N ALA A 388 -4.54 22.79 9.16
CA ALA A 388 -4.93 21.63 8.37
C ALA A 388 -3.91 21.34 7.25
N GLU A 389 -3.47 22.36 6.54
CA GLU A 389 -2.49 22.27 5.45
C GLU A 389 -1.09 21.91 5.97
N ALA A 390 -0.70 22.41 7.17
CA ALA A 390 0.62 22.17 7.77
C ALA A 390 0.79 20.77 8.36
N ARG A 391 -0.31 20.04 8.61
CA ARG A 391 -0.28 18.74 9.33
C ARG A 391 0.68 17.72 8.72
N GLY A 392 0.88 17.76 7.40
CA GLY A 392 1.77 16.82 6.72
C GLY A 392 3.26 17.07 6.98
N PHE A 393 3.66 18.26 7.41
CA PHE A 393 5.07 18.69 7.52
C PHE A 393 5.63 18.62 8.95
N GLY A 394 4.79 18.40 9.94
CA GLY A 394 5.18 18.20 11.34
C GLY A 394 5.08 16.75 11.78
N PRO A 395 5.40 16.48 13.07
CA PRO A 395 5.13 15.20 13.69
C PRO A 395 3.65 14.82 13.57
N LYS A 396 3.39 13.53 13.34
CA LYS A 396 2.04 12.98 13.23
C LYS A 396 1.45 12.72 14.62
N ALA A 397 0.13 12.78 14.75
CA ALA A 397 -0.54 12.18 15.90
C ALA A 397 -0.24 10.65 15.93
N PRO A 398 0.02 10.03 17.08
CA PRO A 398 0.18 8.59 17.17
C PRO A 398 -1.02 7.81 16.62
N GLU A 399 -2.21 8.38 16.74
CA GLU A 399 -3.48 7.81 16.28
C GLU A 399 -4.33 8.85 15.56
N GLU A 400 -5.00 8.40 14.52
CA GLU A 400 -5.95 9.21 13.78
C GLU A 400 -7.25 8.40 13.60
N LEU A 401 -8.39 9.05 13.81
CA LEU A 401 -9.73 8.49 13.59
C LEU A 401 -10.56 9.48 12.78
N TYR A 402 -11.10 9.02 11.66
CA TYR A 402 -11.91 9.85 10.76
C TYR A 402 -13.26 9.20 10.49
N ASP A 403 -14.32 10.01 10.47
CA ASP A 403 -15.65 9.62 10.01
C ASP A 403 -15.75 9.81 8.50
N LEU A 404 -15.75 8.74 7.73
CA LEU A 404 -15.77 8.77 6.26
C LEU A 404 -17.06 9.35 5.66
N GLU A 405 -18.13 9.47 6.46
CA GLU A 405 -19.41 10.05 6.04
C GLU A 405 -19.44 11.55 6.32
N ALA A 406 -19.04 11.96 7.52
CA ALA A 406 -19.07 13.36 7.95
C ALA A 406 -17.85 14.16 7.48
N ASP A 407 -16.69 13.50 7.32
CA ASP A 407 -15.41 14.11 6.94
C ASP A 407 -14.74 13.33 5.79
N PRO A 408 -15.27 13.40 4.57
CA PRO A 408 -14.72 12.69 3.42
C PRO A 408 -13.28 13.12 3.07
N ASP A 409 -12.86 14.32 3.47
CA ASP A 409 -11.51 14.83 3.25
C ASP A 409 -10.51 14.40 4.34
N ASN A 410 -10.95 13.74 5.41
CA ASN A 410 -10.12 13.27 6.54
C ASN A 410 -9.27 14.41 7.16
N VAL A 411 -9.95 15.46 7.58
CA VAL A 411 -9.34 16.66 8.16
C VAL A 411 -9.52 16.70 9.68
N VAL A 412 -10.63 16.20 10.20
CA VAL A 412 -10.94 16.24 11.64
C VAL A 412 -10.54 14.94 12.30
N ASN A 413 -9.39 14.94 13.00
CA ASN A 413 -8.96 13.76 13.77
C ASN A 413 -9.77 13.66 15.07
N LEU A 414 -10.59 12.61 15.20
CA LEU A 414 -11.47 12.32 16.32
C LEU A 414 -10.84 11.39 17.39
N ALA A 415 -9.56 11.02 17.25
CA ALA A 415 -8.90 10.05 18.15
C ALA A 415 -8.84 10.50 19.61
N THR A 416 -8.91 11.80 19.88
CA THR A 416 -8.94 12.35 21.25
C THR A 416 -10.33 12.76 21.73
N ASP A 417 -11.36 12.57 20.91
CA ASP A 417 -12.74 12.91 21.27
C ASP A 417 -13.37 11.77 22.07
N ALA A 418 -13.77 12.07 23.31
CA ALA A 418 -14.39 11.11 24.20
C ALA A 418 -15.69 10.49 23.64
N ALA A 419 -16.43 11.21 22.81
CA ALA A 419 -17.64 10.70 22.16
C ALA A 419 -17.36 9.53 21.20
N HIS A 420 -16.13 9.43 20.69
CA HIS A 420 -15.73 8.42 19.71
C HIS A 420 -14.80 7.34 20.28
N HIS A 421 -14.56 7.34 21.62
CA HIS A 421 -13.66 6.39 22.29
C HIS A 421 -14.01 4.92 22.01
N GLY A 422 -15.29 4.56 21.98
CA GLY A 422 -15.72 3.18 21.69
C GLY A 422 -15.35 2.72 20.27
N ALA A 423 -15.43 3.61 19.28
CA ALA A 423 -14.98 3.30 17.92
C ALA A 423 -13.46 3.15 17.86
N LEU A 424 -12.73 4.04 18.53
CA LEU A 424 -11.27 4.02 18.62
C LEU A 424 -10.75 2.71 19.21
N GLU A 425 -11.26 2.31 20.40
CA GLU A 425 -10.84 1.08 21.08
C GLU A 425 -11.12 -0.17 20.25
N ARG A 426 -12.29 -0.25 19.64
CA ARG A 426 -12.65 -1.37 18.76
C ARG A 426 -11.69 -1.50 17.59
N LEU A 427 -11.33 -0.38 16.95
CA LEU A 427 -10.46 -0.39 15.77
C LEU A 427 -8.98 -0.61 16.15
N ARG A 428 -8.53 -0.15 17.33
CA ARG A 428 -7.22 -0.51 17.90
C ARG A 428 -7.07 -2.02 18.03
N GLY A 429 -8.02 -2.66 18.72
CA GLY A 429 -8.00 -4.11 18.89
C GLY A 429 -8.00 -4.84 17.55
N ARG A 430 -8.83 -4.37 16.62
CA ARG A 430 -8.92 -4.93 15.26
C ARG A 430 -7.59 -4.81 14.50
N LEU A 431 -6.87 -3.69 14.65
CA LEU A 431 -5.58 -3.51 14.01
C LEU A 431 -4.56 -4.54 14.51
N VAL A 432 -4.44 -4.71 15.84
CA VAL A 432 -3.50 -5.67 16.44
C VAL A 432 -3.82 -7.10 15.99
N ASP A 433 -5.11 -7.49 16.03
CA ASP A 433 -5.56 -8.82 15.62
C ASP A 433 -5.28 -9.09 14.15
N THR A 434 -5.51 -8.10 13.29
CA THR A 434 -5.31 -8.22 11.85
C THR A 434 -3.82 -8.31 11.51
N ALA A 435 -2.99 -7.44 12.09
CA ALA A 435 -1.54 -7.47 11.93
C ALA A 435 -0.94 -8.82 12.36
N ALA A 436 -1.37 -9.34 13.53
CA ALA A 436 -0.94 -10.64 14.01
C ALA A 436 -1.42 -11.78 13.10
N GLY A 437 -2.68 -11.73 12.64
CA GLY A 437 -3.28 -12.76 11.77
C GLY A 437 -2.64 -12.83 10.39
N TYR A 438 -2.15 -11.71 9.85
CA TYR A 438 -1.45 -11.68 8.57
C TYR A 438 0.06 -11.93 8.70
N PHE A 439 0.62 -12.06 9.90
CA PHE A 439 2.07 -12.08 10.14
C PHE A 439 2.73 -10.86 9.48
N ASP A 440 2.25 -9.65 9.85
CA ASP A 440 2.68 -8.41 9.23
C ASP A 440 4.20 -8.19 9.37
N ASN A 441 4.93 -8.41 8.27
CA ASN A 441 6.39 -8.27 8.21
C ASN A 441 6.88 -6.82 8.29
N GLY A 442 6.00 -5.83 8.18
CA GLY A 442 6.40 -4.43 8.38
C GLY A 442 6.82 -4.12 9.83
N PHE A 443 6.49 -5.00 10.78
CA PHE A 443 7.02 -4.91 12.15
C PHE A 443 8.42 -5.53 12.31
N LEU A 444 8.97 -6.11 11.25
CA LEU A 444 10.39 -6.49 11.15
C LEU A 444 11.20 -5.31 10.60
N PRO A 445 12.46 -5.16 10.98
CA PRO A 445 13.35 -4.21 10.31
C PRO A 445 13.52 -4.60 8.84
N GLU A 446 13.48 -3.63 7.92
CA GLU A 446 13.71 -3.88 6.50
C GLU A 446 15.09 -4.50 6.27
N GLY A 447 15.14 -5.62 5.54
CA GLY A 447 16.34 -6.42 5.35
C GLY A 447 16.57 -7.49 6.43
N SER A 448 15.66 -7.64 7.38
CA SER A 448 15.72 -8.73 8.36
C SER A 448 15.69 -10.10 7.66
N PRO A 449 16.50 -11.08 8.13
CA PRO A 449 16.42 -12.44 7.62
C PRO A 449 15.06 -13.12 7.90
N LEU A 450 14.25 -12.56 8.79
CA LEU A 450 12.93 -13.05 9.14
C LEU A 450 11.82 -12.56 8.18
N GLU A 451 12.10 -11.58 7.31
CA GLU A 451 11.15 -11.16 6.28
C GLU A 451 10.91 -12.30 5.30
N GLY A 452 9.66 -12.46 4.90
CA GLY A 452 9.23 -13.49 3.94
C GLY A 452 8.04 -14.27 4.43
N TYR A 453 7.35 -14.93 3.52
CA TYR A 453 6.16 -15.72 3.87
C TYR A 453 6.48 -16.90 4.78
N ALA A 454 7.50 -17.70 4.43
CA ALA A 454 7.92 -18.85 5.22
C ALA A 454 8.74 -18.42 6.44
N GLU A 455 9.69 -17.52 6.25
CA GLU A 455 10.66 -17.09 7.26
C GLU A 455 9.98 -16.51 8.50
N SER A 456 8.96 -15.65 8.30
CA SER A 456 8.21 -15.02 9.39
C SER A 456 7.30 -16.00 10.16
N ARG A 457 7.03 -17.19 9.61
CA ARG A 457 6.17 -18.23 10.21
C ARG A 457 6.95 -19.40 10.76
N THR A 458 8.28 -19.41 10.61
CA THR A 458 9.13 -20.54 11.02
C THR A 458 9.64 -20.35 12.45
N GLY A 459 9.17 -21.20 13.34
CA GLY A 459 9.56 -21.20 14.77
C GLY A 459 9.08 -19.97 15.53
N ASP A 460 9.66 -19.76 16.73
CA ASP A 460 9.24 -18.66 17.65
C ASP A 460 10.08 -17.38 17.48
N ARG A 461 10.82 -17.25 16.38
CA ARG A 461 11.72 -16.11 16.16
C ARG A 461 10.99 -14.79 15.88
N TYR A 462 9.75 -14.87 15.39
CA TYR A 462 8.89 -13.72 15.15
C TYR A 462 7.55 -13.87 15.90
N PRO A 463 7.51 -13.60 17.21
CA PRO A 463 6.28 -13.60 17.99
C PRO A 463 5.46 -12.34 17.65
N VAL A 464 4.84 -12.33 16.48
CA VAL A 464 4.26 -11.16 15.82
C VAL A 464 3.36 -10.33 16.73
N ARG A 465 2.43 -10.95 17.48
CA ARG A 465 1.53 -10.23 18.40
C ARG A 465 2.33 -9.44 19.45
N ARG A 466 3.31 -10.06 20.09
CA ARG A 466 4.17 -9.41 21.08
C ARG A 466 4.93 -8.23 20.45
N VAL A 467 5.47 -8.41 19.27
CA VAL A 467 6.20 -7.36 18.54
C VAL A 467 5.29 -6.19 18.20
N VAL A 468 4.07 -6.45 17.72
CA VAL A 468 3.06 -5.41 17.45
C VAL A 468 2.70 -4.65 18.71
N GLU A 469 2.48 -5.33 19.84
CA GLU A 469 2.18 -4.70 21.14
C GLU A 469 3.33 -3.80 21.62
N VAL A 470 4.58 -4.24 21.48
CA VAL A 470 5.76 -3.42 21.77
C VAL A 470 5.82 -2.19 20.86
N ALA A 471 5.58 -2.36 19.57
CA ALA A 471 5.53 -1.26 18.61
C ALA A 471 4.44 -0.23 18.94
N VAL A 472 3.26 -0.69 19.37
CA VAL A 472 2.16 0.18 19.84
C VAL A 472 2.61 1.04 21.02
N VAL A 473 3.31 0.46 22.01
CA VAL A 473 3.87 1.21 23.14
C VAL A 473 4.97 2.17 22.69
N ALA A 474 5.88 1.72 21.85
CA ALA A 474 7.00 2.52 21.31
C ALA A 474 6.52 3.78 20.57
N ALA A 475 5.40 3.66 19.85
CA ALA A 475 4.85 4.75 19.05
C ALA A 475 4.03 5.78 19.84
N THR A 476 3.84 5.62 21.14
CA THR A 476 3.08 6.60 21.95
C THR A 476 3.83 7.92 22.16
N GLY A 477 5.17 7.88 22.24
CA GLY A 477 5.99 9.01 22.64
C GLY A 477 5.86 9.39 24.11
N ASP A 478 5.14 8.60 24.90
CA ASP A 478 4.95 8.85 26.34
C ASP A 478 6.21 8.46 27.13
N ALA A 479 6.81 9.43 27.81
CA ALA A 479 8.00 9.24 28.64
C ALA A 479 7.77 8.23 29.79
N ALA A 480 6.53 8.03 30.25
CA ALA A 480 6.20 7.04 31.26
C ALA A 480 6.49 5.60 30.80
N ASN A 481 6.54 5.34 29.50
CA ASN A 481 6.90 4.05 28.93
C ASN A 481 8.42 3.79 28.87
N LEU A 482 9.25 4.79 29.13
CA LEU A 482 10.70 4.69 28.95
C LEU A 482 11.36 3.59 29.82
N PRO A 483 11.01 3.38 31.11
CA PRO A 483 11.57 2.28 31.90
C PRO A 483 11.36 0.92 31.24
N ARG A 484 10.13 0.66 30.75
CA ARG A 484 9.80 -0.57 30.01
C ARG A 484 10.58 -0.68 28.70
N LEU A 485 10.71 0.41 27.93
CA LEU A 485 11.50 0.42 26.71
C LEU A 485 12.97 0.09 26.97
N VAL A 486 13.57 0.64 28.05
CA VAL A 486 14.95 0.36 28.47
C VAL A 486 15.16 -1.12 28.79
N GLU A 487 14.22 -1.77 29.48
CA GLU A 487 14.27 -3.21 29.71
C GLU A 487 14.24 -4.00 28.40
N LEU A 488 13.38 -3.62 27.44
CA LEU A 488 13.23 -4.27 26.16
C LEU A 488 14.43 -4.07 25.21
N LEU A 489 15.33 -3.09 25.46
CA LEU A 489 16.59 -2.96 24.71
C LEU A 489 17.53 -4.17 24.89
N ALA A 490 17.33 -4.98 25.95
CA ALA A 490 18.13 -6.19 26.23
C ALA A 490 17.38 -7.49 25.85
N ASP A 491 16.26 -7.40 25.15
CA ASP A 491 15.45 -8.57 24.78
C ASP A 491 16.19 -9.49 23.82
N SER A 492 15.99 -10.80 23.93
CA SER A 492 16.58 -11.78 23.00
C SER A 492 16.03 -11.67 21.57
N CYS A 493 14.81 -11.17 21.40
CA CYS A 493 14.13 -11.02 20.11
C CYS A 493 14.58 -9.72 19.43
N GLU A 494 15.23 -9.84 18.27
CA GLU A 494 15.72 -8.68 17.47
C GLU A 494 14.63 -7.63 17.20
N PRO A 495 13.44 -7.97 16.67
CA PRO A 495 12.38 -6.99 16.42
C PRO A 495 11.94 -6.25 17.70
N VAL A 496 11.98 -6.89 18.86
CA VAL A 496 11.65 -6.25 20.14
C VAL A 496 12.70 -5.20 20.52
N ARG A 497 14.01 -5.54 20.42
CA ARG A 497 15.09 -4.57 20.65
C ARG A 497 15.02 -3.39 19.70
N TRP A 498 14.71 -3.68 18.43
CA TRP A 498 14.57 -2.65 17.39
C TRP A 498 13.43 -1.68 17.72
N TRP A 499 12.23 -2.18 18.05
CA TRP A 499 11.10 -1.33 18.42
C TRP A 499 11.34 -0.57 19.73
N ALA A 500 12.02 -1.17 20.71
CA ALA A 500 12.40 -0.48 21.94
C ALA A 500 13.31 0.73 21.64
N ALA A 501 14.30 0.58 20.76
CA ALA A 501 15.16 1.68 20.32
C ALA A 501 14.39 2.75 19.51
N GLN A 502 13.46 2.33 18.64
CA GLN A 502 12.57 3.28 17.95
C GLN A 502 11.70 4.07 18.92
N GLY A 503 11.15 3.40 19.97
CA GLY A 503 10.40 4.07 21.04
C GLY A 503 11.23 5.10 21.79
N CYS A 504 12.49 4.79 22.09
CA CYS A 504 13.42 5.75 22.64
C CYS A 504 13.62 6.98 21.75
N THR A 505 13.66 6.79 20.43
CA THR A 505 13.72 7.90 19.45
C THR A 505 12.48 8.78 19.51
N VAL A 506 11.29 8.17 19.51
CA VAL A 506 10.01 8.90 19.56
C VAL A 506 9.90 9.72 20.84
N VAL A 507 10.24 9.13 22.00
CA VAL A 507 10.27 9.85 23.30
C VAL A 507 11.30 10.98 23.26
N ALA A 508 12.51 10.73 22.75
CA ALA A 508 13.57 11.76 22.70
C ALA A 508 13.15 12.98 21.88
N ARG A 509 12.51 12.79 20.73
CA ARG A 509 12.05 13.88 19.86
C ARG A 509 10.86 14.62 20.45
N GLY A 510 9.89 13.91 21.05
CA GLY A 510 8.74 14.50 21.70
C GLY A 510 9.11 15.36 22.93
N HIS A 511 10.28 15.12 23.53
CA HIS A 511 10.76 15.81 24.74
C HIS A 511 12.11 16.52 24.53
N ALA A 512 12.42 16.93 23.30
CA ALA A 512 13.71 17.53 22.96
C ALA A 512 14.05 18.80 23.78
N ALA A 513 13.03 19.56 24.19
CA ALA A 513 13.18 20.77 25.01
C ALA A 513 13.20 20.51 26.53
N ALA A 514 12.97 19.27 26.99
CA ALA A 514 12.94 18.96 28.41
C ALA A 514 14.35 18.98 29.03
N ALA A 515 14.43 19.39 30.30
CA ALA A 515 15.67 19.37 31.09
C ALA A 515 15.37 18.91 32.53
N PRO A 516 15.86 17.74 33.01
CA PRO A 516 16.65 16.75 32.24
C PRO A 516 15.83 16.07 31.14
N ARG A 517 16.48 15.55 30.13
CA ARG A 517 15.81 14.80 29.06
C ARG A 517 15.45 13.40 29.56
N PRO A 518 14.21 12.94 29.41
CA PRO A 518 13.81 11.60 29.85
C PRO A 518 14.71 10.49 29.28
N ILE A 519 15.14 10.63 28.02
CA ILE A 519 15.99 9.66 27.30
C ILE A 519 17.36 9.41 27.95
N ASP A 520 17.83 10.28 28.85
CA ASP A 520 19.15 10.15 29.50
C ASP A 520 19.30 8.83 30.25
N ALA A 521 18.21 8.29 30.80
CA ALA A 521 18.18 6.98 31.46
C ALA A 521 18.45 5.80 30.49
N ALA A 522 18.14 5.95 29.20
CA ALA A 522 18.33 4.90 28.20
C ALA A 522 19.74 4.90 27.58
N VAL A 523 20.52 5.98 27.73
CA VAL A 523 21.82 6.16 27.04
C VAL A 523 22.77 4.98 27.22
N PRO A 524 23.02 4.44 28.44
CA PRO A 524 23.96 3.34 28.60
C PRO A 524 23.51 2.05 27.90
N ALA A 525 22.20 1.82 27.79
CA ALA A 525 21.66 0.66 27.07
C ALA A 525 21.74 0.86 25.54
N LEU A 526 21.43 2.05 25.05
CA LEU A 526 21.55 2.40 23.63
C LEU A 526 23.01 2.34 23.14
N GLU A 527 23.98 2.76 23.95
CA GLU A 527 25.41 2.65 23.62
C GLU A 527 25.85 1.20 23.45
N ARG A 528 25.36 0.29 24.29
CA ARG A 528 25.64 -1.15 24.11
C ARG A 528 25.08 -1.67 22.79
N LEU A 529 23.90 -1.20 22.38
CA LEU A 529 23.26 -1.60 21.12
C LEU A 529 23.98 -1.08 19.85
N LEU A 530 24.91 -0.14 19.94
CA LEU A 530 25.77 0.22 18.81
C LEU A 530 26.67 -0.93 18.34
N ALA A 531 26.84 -1.97 19.16
CA ALA A 531 27.57 -3.22 18.85
C ALA A 531 26.62 -4.43 18.66
N ASP A 532 25.30 -4.22 18.54
CA ASP A 532 24.33 -5.31 18.31
C ASP A 532 24.68 -6.09 17.03
N GLU A 533 24.33 -7.37 17.01
CA GLU A 533 24.52 -8.22 15.81
C GLU A 533 23.72 -7.71 14.60
N SER A 534 22.51 -7.16 14.84
CA SER A 534 21.64 -6.62 13.80
C SER A 534 22.05 -5.21 13.39
N PRO A 535 22.33 -4.97 12.08
CA PRO A 535 22.57 -3.63 11.57
C PRO A 535 21.40 -2.67 11.85
N ALA A 536 20.16 -3.15 11.75
CA ALA A 536 18.98 -2.35 11.98
C ALA A 536 18.84 -1.90 13.43
N VAL A 537 19.18 -2.77 14.40
CA VAL A 537 19.22 -2.40 15.83
C VAL A 537 20.31 -1.37 16.09
N ARG A 538 21.52 -1.54 15.49
CA ARG A 538 22.59 -0.54 15.59
C ARG A 538 22.17 0.84 15.06
N ILE A 539 21.46 0.86 13.91
CA ILE A 539 20.94 2.10 13.29
C ILE A 539 19.89 2.74 14.21
N ALA A 540 18.95 1.96 14.74
CA ALA A 540 17.91 2.47 15.63
C ALA A 540 18.49 3.04 16.94
N ALA A 541 19.51 2.39 17.52
CA ALA A 541 20.22 2.90 18.69
C ALA A 541 20.98 4.20 18.39
N ALA A 542 21.65 4.28 17.23
CA ALA A 542 22.30 5.49 16.77
C ALA A 542 21.32 6.65 16.57
N GLU A 543 20.14 6.38 15.99
CA GLU A 543 19.08 7.38 15.83
C GLU A 543 18.58 7.88 17.20
N ALA A 544 18.36 6.99 18.16
CA ALA A 544 17.89 7.35 19.50
C ALA A 544 18.91 8.22 20.26
N LEU A 545 20.18 7.88 20.16
CA LEU A 545 21.28 8.68 20.75
C LEU A 545 21.35 10.08 20.13
N ALA A 546 21.26 10.16 18.78
CA ALA A 546 21.28 11.44 18.09
C ALA A 546 20.06 12.29 18.44
N ALA A 547 18.86 11.72 18.44
CA ALA A 547 17.61 12.38 18.86
C ALA A 547 17.70 12.86 20.33
N GLY A 548 18.42 12.11 21.18
CA GLY A 548 18.72 12.48 22.57
C GLY A 548 19.78 13.59 22.70
N GLY A 549 20.24 14.19 21.60
CA GLY A 549 21.22 15.30 21.58
C GLY A 549 22.68 14.86 21.69
N ARG A 550 22.99 13.61 21.33
CA ARG A 550 24.34 13.02 21.31
C ARG A 550 24.71 12.47 19.93
N PRO A 551 24.64 13.30 18.85
CA PRO A 551 24.89 12.84 17.49
C PRO A 551 26.31 12.27 17.31
N GLU A 552 27.31 12.82 18.03
CA GLU A 552 28.70 12.37 17.95
C GLU A 552 28.88 10.89 18.30
N ARG A 553 28.00 10.33 19.15
CA ARG A 553 28.05 8.90 19.51
C ARG A 553 27.50 7.98 18.43
N ALA A 554 26.69 8.52 17.51
CA ALA A 554 26.08 7.79 16.42
C ALA A 554 26.96 7.71 15.16
N LEU A 555 27.80 8.74 14.91
CA LEU A 555 28.44 8.97 13.61
C LEU A 555 29.32 7.80 13.14
N ALA A 556 30.21 7.26 14.00
CA ALA A 556 31.10 6.18 13.60
C ALA A 556 30.36 4.88 13.20
N THR A 557 29.24 4.59 13.86
CA THR A 557 28.39 3.44 13.52
C THR A 557 27.67 3.67 12.19
N LEU A 558 27.10 4.85 11.99
CA LEU A 558 26.41 5.19 10.74
C LEU A 558 27.38 5.24 9.56
N GLU A 559 28.58 5.83 9.71
CA GLU A 559 29.59 5.88 8.65
C GLU A 559 29.96 4.48 8.15
N ARG A 560 30.22 3.55 9.07
CA ARG A 560 30.55 2.16 8.71
C ARG A 560 29.42 1.49 7.94
N ILE A 561 28.14 1.70 8.36
CA ILE A 561 26.99 1.09 7.71
C ILE A 561 26.72 1.70 6.33
N VAL A 562 26.89 3.01 6.15
CA VAL A 562 26.68 3.64 4.82
C VAL A 562 27.76 3.24 3.80
N GLN A 563 28.93 2.80 4.27
CA GLN A 563 30.01 2.28 3.41
C GLN A 563 29.83 0.79 3.07
N ASP A 564 28.96 0.05 3.78
CA ASP A 564 28.64 -1.34 3.49
C ASP A 564 27.85 -1.46 2.17
N ASP A 565 27.97 -2.60 1.48
CA ASP A 565 27.26 -2.85 0.22
C ASP A 565 25.78 -3.25 0.39
N ALA A 566 25.36 -3.55 1.61
CA ALA A 566 23.98 -3.95 1.90
C ALA A 566 23.01 -2.78 1.71
N LEU A 567 22.15 -2.86 0.66
CA LEU A 567 21.28 -1.79 0.20
C LEU A 567 20.36 -1.23 1.31
N TRP A 568 19.63 -2.11 2.01
CA TRP A 568 18.61 -1.66 2.96
C TRP A 568 19.17 -1.06 4.24
N PRO A 569 20.18 -1.65 4.91
CA PRO A 569 20.87 -0.99 6.02
C PRO A 569 21.51 0.35 5.62
N LYS A 570 22.14 0.43 4.45
CA LYS A 570 22.70 1.68 3.90
C LYS A 570 21.62 2.76 3.79
N LEU A 571 20.47 2.43 3.18
CA LEU A 571 19.36 3.38 2.99
C LEU A 571 18.78 3.84 4.33
N GLN A 572 18.60 2.93 5.29
CA GLN A 572 18.15 3.26 6.64
C GLN A 572 19.13 4.19 7.35
N ALA A 573 20.44 3.89 7.30
CA ALA A 573 21.47 4.73 7.91
C ALA A 573 21.53 6.13 7.28
N LEU A 574 21.41 6.23 5.96
CA LEU A 574 21.33 7.53 5.25
C LEU A 574 20.10 8.33 5.69
N ASN A 575 18.94 7.70 5.90
CA ASN A 575 17.78 8.38 6.46
C ASN A 575 18.04 8.92 7.87
N VAL A 576 18.79 8.19 8.71
CA VAL A 576 19.18 8.68 10.04
C VAL A 576 20.17 9.85 9.91
N VAL A 577 21.17 9.74 9.05
CA VAL A 577 22.13 10.84 8.76
C VAL A 577 21.40 12.11 8.32
N ASP A 578 20.41 11.98 7.42
CA ASP A 578 19.59 13.11 7.01
C ASP A 578 18.86 13.76 8.20
N ARG A 579 18.27 12.95 9.08
CA ARG A 579 17.54 13.44 10.26
C ARG A 579 18.44 14.04 11.36
N ILE A 580 19.69 13.64 11.43
CA ILE A 580 20.69 14.27 12.31
C ILE A 580 21.02 15.71 11.86
N GLY A 581 20.89 15.97 10.55
CA GLY A 581 21.12 17.30 10.00
C GLY A 581 22.57 17.76 10.17
N ARG A 582 22.77 19.00 10.58
CA ARG A 582 24.13 19.57 10.72
C ARG A 582 25.05 18.83 11.71
N GLY A 583 24.49 18.09 12.65
CA GLY A 583 25.25 17.19 13.51
C GLY A 583 26.01 16.10 12.74
N ALA A 584 25.60 15.81 11.49
CA ALA A 584 26.28 14.86 10.60
C ALA A 584 27.34 15.51 9.67
N LEU A 585 27.64 16.80 9.80
CA LEU A 585 28.69 17.48 9.00
C LEU A 585 30.05 16.74 8.98
N PRO A 586 30.51 16.10 10.06
CA PRO A 586 31.75 15.32 10.02
C PRO A 586 31.74 14.20 8.96
N LEU A 587 30.56 13.67 8.58
CA LEU A 587 30.43 12.62 7.55
C LEU A 587 30.43 13.18 6.12
N LEU A 588 30.34 14.49 5.91
CA LEU A 588 30.18 15.07 4.57
C LEU A 588 31.26 14.67 3.55
N PRO A 589 32.55 14.54 3.90
CA PRO A 589 33.57 14.05 2.97
C PRO A 589 33.28 12.61 2.49
N ALA A 590 32.96 11.70 3.42
CA ALA A 590 32.61 10.30 3.11
C ALA A 590 31.33 10.19 2.26
N LEU A 591 30.30 11.00 2.57
CA LEU A 591 29.04 11.03 1.81
C LEU A 591 29.26 11.54 0.37
N ARG A 592 30.16 12.50 0.15
CA ARG A 592 30.51 12.98 -1.19
C ARG A 592 31.24 11.93 -2.02
N ALA A 593 32.14 11.16 -1.41
CA ALA A 593 32.83 10.06 -2.07
C ALA A 593 31.81 8.96 -2.45
N LEU A 594 30.99 8.52 -1.51
CA LEU A 594 29.95 7.51 -1.75
C LEU A 594 28.96 7.92 -2.83
N ARG A 595 28.58 9.20 -2.89
CA ARG A 595 27.70 9.75 -3.94
C ARG A 595 28.32 9.59 -5.32
N ALA A 596 29.62 9.89 -5.46
CA ALA A 596 30.32 9.78 -6.74
C ALA A 596 30.39 8.32 -7.22
N ASP A 597 30.67 7.38 -6.31
CA ASP A 597 30.72 5.95 -6.60
C ASP A 597 29.34 5.39 -6.97
N SER A 598 28.30 5.78 -6.24
CA SER A 598 26.92 5.35 -6.52
C SER A 598 26.39 5.84 -7.86
N ALA A 599 26.80 7.02 -8.31
CA ALA A 599 26.38 7.58 -9.60
C ALA A 599 26.92 6.76 -10.81
N ALA A 600 28.04 6.06 -10.64
CA ALA A 600 28.64 5.24 -11.70
C ALA A 600 27.96 3.87 -11.88
N GLY A 601 27.21 3.36 -10.89
CA GLY A 601 26.71 1.98 -10.84
C GLY A 601 25.20 1.78 -10.88
N ALA A 602 24.37 2.83 -10.78
CA ALA A 602 22.93 2.70 -10.63
C ALA A 602 22.20 2.27 -11.92
N ALA A 603 21.98 0.97 -12.08
CA ALA A 603 21.30 0.38 -13.24
C ALA A 603 19.80 0.17 -13.04
N ALA A 604 19.36 -0.25 -11.86
CA ALA A 604 17.94 -0.45 -11.52
C ALA A 604 17.38 0.73 -10.73
N ARG A 605 16.04 0.91 -10.73
CA ARG A 605 15.40 2.04 -10.04
C ARG A 605 15.59 1.99 -8.51
N ALA A 606 15.58 0.81 -7.92
CA ALA A 606 15.83 0.64 -6.48
C ALA A 606 17.26 1.01 -6.08
N ASP A 607 18.23 0.79 -6.97
CA ASP A 607 19.64 1.14 -6.76
C ASP A 607 19.87 2.66 -6.72
N ARG A 608 18.91 3.43 -7.23
CA ARG A 608 18.96 4.90 -7.21
C ARG A 608 18.52 5.51 -5.88
N TYR A 609 17.82 4.77 -5.02
CA TYR A 609 17.33 5.33 -3.76
C TYR A 609 18.45 5.88 -2.85
N PRO A 610 19.56 5.17 -2.64
CA PRO A 610 20.69 5.75 -1.92
C PRO A 610 21.25 7.00 -2.60
N LEU A 611 21.33 7.04 -3.94
CA LEU A 611 21.83 8.19 -4.68
C LEU A 611 20.92 9.41 -4.53
N ASP A 612 19.61 9.22 -4.72
CA ASP A 612 18.60 10.29 -4.58
C ASP A 612 18.66 10.89 -3.15
N LEU A 613 18.84 10.04 -2.14
CA LEU A 613 18.98 10.48 -0.75
C LEU A 613 20.31 11.17 -0.48
N LEU A 614 21.43 10.64 -1.04
CA LEU A 614 22.76 11.28 -0.96
C LEU A 614 22.77 12.67 -1.61
N ASP A 615 22.12 12.82 -2.78
CA ASP A 615 21.95 14.12 -3.45
C ASP A 615 21.25 15.12 -2.54
N HIS A 616 20.20 14.69 -1.86
CA HIS A 616 19.48 15.52 -0.89
C HIS A 616 20.37 15.90 0.30
N ILE A 617 20.98 14.92 0.97
CA ILE A 617 21.79 15.11 2.18
C ILE A 617 22.99 16.02 1.88
N VAL A 618 23.77 15.70 0.84
CA VAL A 618 24.97 16.47 0.48
C VAL A 618 24.61 17.91 0.13
N SER A 619 23.52 18.11 -0.62
CA SER A 619 23.04 19.45 -0.97
C SER A 619 22.61 20.26 0.26
N ARG A 620 21.93 19.62 1.22
CA ARG A 620 21.48 20.24 2.46
C ARG A 620 22.64 20.60 3.38
N LEU A 621 23.56 19.67 3.63
CA LEU A 621 24.71 19.89 4.50
C LEU A 621 25.73 20.89 3.94
N ALA A 622 25.78 21.06 2.62
CA ALA A 622 26.68 22.02 1.98
C ALA A 622 26.19 23.48 2.06
N ARG A 623 24.91 23.72 2.39
CA ARG A 623 24.38 25.10 2.52
C ARG A 623 24.88 25.74 3.81
N PRO A 624 25.35 27.02 3.77
CA PRO A 624 25.65 27.76 4.99
C PRO A 624 24.34 28.15 5.70
N GLY A 625 24.34 28.13 7.04
CA GLY A 625 23.20 28.56 7.85
C GLY A 625 22.62 27.47 8.76
N PRO A 626 21.61 27.76 9.58
CA PRO A 626 20.90 26.75 10.38
C PRO A 626 20.15 25.75 9.48
N ASP A 627 19.83 24.58 10.06
CA ASP A 627 19.07 23.51 9.38
C ASP A 627 17.67 23.95 8.98
#